data_ad2320d8af211d7eed44329265a9dcc9
#
_entry.id   ad2320d8af211d7eed44329265a9dcc9
#
_cell.length_a   1.000
_cell.length_b   1.000
_cell.length_c   1.000
_cell.angle_alpha   90.00
_cell.angle_beta   90.00
_cell.angle_gamma   90.00
#
_symmetry.space_group_name_H-M   'P 1'
#
loop_
_entity.id
_entity.type
_entity.pdbx_description
1 polymer ?
#
loop_
_entity_poly.entity_id
_entity_poly.type
_entity_poly.pdbx_seq_one_letter_code
_entity_poly.pdbx_strand_id
1 'polypeptide(L)'
;NSASDAVVEKYGTEDGMAQVHKHLINPKTPEFKAIAKHLGLAGNVFRGMAGPWDKAGFWIISTKGYSQLQAIMQEMETKHDQLVDDFAAALPRILAEAATAGGQLYDPDLIPTVEEIREKFVFSFETEILPDRGNTILDLDEKRAKGIADAAEATTAQRYKDLTAHLH
;
A
#
# COMPACT_ATOMS: atom_id res chain seq x y z
N ASN A 1 -14.86 19.83 -23.12
CA ASN A 1 -15.97 18.88 -22.90
C ASN A 1 -15.41 17.65 -22.21
N SER A 2 -15.84 17.35 -20.99
CA SER A 2 -15.43 16.14 -20.31
C SER A 2 -16.17 14.92 -20.86
N ALA A 3 -15.64 13.70 -20.62
CA ALA A 3 -16.35 12.48 -21.01
C ALA A 3 -17.72 12.36 -20.31
N SER A 4 -17.85 12.96 -19.13
CA SER A 4 -19.13 13.08 -18.41
C SER A 4 -20.11 13.98 -19.13
N ASP A 5 -19.67 15.12 -19.68
CA ASP A 5 -20.54 16.04 -20.44
C ASP A 5 -21.13 15.34 -21.68
N ALA A 6 -20.32 14.51 -22.35
CA ALA A 6 -20.78 13.74 -23.51
C ALA A 6 -21.85 12.68 -23.13
N VAL A 7 -21.76 12.10 -21.92
CA VAL A 7 -22.79 11.16 -21.40
C VAL A 7 -24.06 11.92 -21.02
N VAL A 8 -23.95 13.08 -20.37
CA VAL A 8 -25.06 13.94 -20.02
C VAL A 8 -25.82 14.35 -21.29
N GLU A 9 -25.09 14.80 -22.31
CA GLU A 9 -25.67 15.21 -23.60
C GLU A 9 -26.36 14.04 -24.33
N LYS A 10 -25.73 12.87 -24.36
CA LYS A 10 -26.23 11.71 -25.09
C LYS A 10 -27.46 11.06 -24.43
N TYR A 11 -27.53 11.04 -23.10
CA TYR A 11 -28.54 10.31 -22.34
C TYR A 11 -29.52 11.22 -21.57
N GLY A 12 -29.32 12.56 -21.66
CA GLY A 12 -30.22 13.54 -21.03
C GLY A 12 -30.26 13.43 -19.50
N THR A 13 -29.15 12.96 -18.87
CA THR A 13 -29.04 12.86 -17.43
C THR A 13 -28.72 14.24 -16.83
N GLU A 14 -29.16 14.49 -15.60
CA GLU A 14 -28.78 15.71 -14.88
C GLU A 14 -27.27 15.71 -14.58
N ASP A 15 -26.67 16.90 -14.56
CA ASP A 15 -25.26 17.09 -14.26
C ASP A 15 -24.93 16.52 -12.87
N GLY A 16 -23.88 15.74 -12.78
CA GLY A 16 -23.47 15.04 -11.56
C GLY A 16 -24.15 13.68 -11.30
N MET A 17 -25.18 13.28 -12.07
CA MET A 17 -25.83 11.97 -11.92
C MET A 17 -25.09 10.84 -12.65
N ALA A 18 -24.20 11.17 -13.58
CA ALA A 18 -23.36 10.21 -14.29
C ALA A 18 -21.88 10.60 -14.19
N GLN A 19 -21.04 9.65 -13.81
CA GLN A 19 -19.59 9.81 -13.81
C GLN A 19 -18.95 8.78 -14.74
N VAL A 20 -18.07 9.24 -15.62
CA VAL A 20 -17.27 8.37 -16.49
C VAL A 20 -15.87 8.26 -15.92
N HIS A 21 -15.50 7.06 -15.45
CA HIS A 21 -14.14 6.76 -15.05
C HIS A 21 -13.34 6.25 -16.24
N LYS A 22 -12.27 6.95 -16.55
CA LYS A 22 -11.35 6.58 -17.62
C LYS A 22 -10.08 5.97 -17.03
N HIS A 23 -9.75 4.77 -17.45
CA HIS A 23 -8.46 4.18 -17.18
C HIS A 23 -7.47 4.57 -18.29
N LEU A 24 -6.38 5.26 -17.92
CA LEU A 24 -5.30 5.59 -18.86
C LEU A 24 -4.57 4.32 -19.31
N ILE A 25 -4.45 3.36 -18.42
CA ILE A 25 -3.86 2.05 -18.69
C ILE A 25 -4.90 0.98 -18.33
N ASN A 26 -5.06 0.01 -19.21
CA ASN A 26 -5.99 -1.09 -18.97
C ASN A 26 -5.49 -1.94 -17.76
N PRO A 27 -6.24 -2.01 -16.64
CA PRO A 27 -5.81 -2.79 -15.47
C PRO A 27 -5.77 -4.30 -15.72
N LYS A 28 -6.24 -4.76 -16.89
CA LYS A 28 -6.18 -6.16 -17.29
C LYS A 28 -4.90 -6.53 -18.02
N THR A 29 -3.98 -5.59 -18.27
CA THR A 29 -2.67 -5.88 -18.85
C THR A 29 -1.91 -6.88 -17.98
N PRO A 30 -1.19 -7.84 -18.60
CA PRO A 30 -0.48 -8.89 -17.85
C PRO A 30 0.52 -8.32 -16.84
N GLU A 31 1.28 -7.29 -17.23
CA GLU A 31 2.31 -6.67 -16.41
C GLU A 31 1.70 -5.97 -15.19
N PHE A 32 0.61 -5.23 -15.37
CA PHE A 32 -0.09 -4.59 -14.25
C PHE A 32 -0.68 -5.62 -13.28
N LYS A 33 -1.26 -6.70 -13.81
CA LYS A 33 -1.76 -7.81 -12.99
C LYS A 33 -0.64 -8.52 -12.22
N ALA A 34 0.55 -8.64 -12.82
CA ALA A 34 1.70 -9.25 -12.16
C ALA A 34 2.12 -8.43 -10.93
N ILE A 35 2.20 -7.09 -11.05
CA ILE A 35 2.47 -6.19 -9.92
C ILE A 35 1.38 -6.32 -8.85
N ALA A 36 0.11 -6.22 -9.22
CA ALA A 36 -1.00 -6.31 -8.27
C ALA A 36 -1.03 -7.66 -7.52
N LYS A 37 -0.79 -8.77 -8.22
CA LYS A 37 -0.69 -10.10 -7.63
C LYS A 37 0.50 -10.20 -6.67
N HIS A 38 1.64 -9.64 -7.03
CA HIS A 38 2.84 -9.63 -6.21
C HIS A 38 2.62 -8.85 -4.91
N LEU A 39 2.03 -7.65 -4.97
CA LEU A 39 1.68 -6.85 -3.79
C LEU A 39 0.69 -7.59 -2.88
N GLY A 40 -0.30 -8.26 -3.45
CA GLY A 40 -1.23 -9.12 -2.71
C GLY A 40 -0.53 -10.26 -1.97
N LEU A 41 0.45 -10.89 -2.61
CA LEU A 41 1.26 -11.95 -2.00
C LEU A 41 2.13 -11.40 -0.86
N ALA A 42 2.83 -10.29 -1.08
CA ALA A 42 3.64 -9.65 -0.04
C ALA A 42 2.80 -9.28 1.19
N GLY A 43 1.62 -8.69 0.98
CA GLY A 43 0.68 -8.39 2.05
C GLY A 43 0.16 -9.63 2.80
N ASN A 44 -0.02 -10.76 2.11
CA ASN A 44 -0.42 -12.01 2.76
C ASN A 44 0.71 -12.62 3.59
N VAL A 45 1.94 -12.61 3.07
CA VAL A 45 3.13 -13.06 3.81
C VAL A 45 3.32 -12.22 5.06
N PHE A 46 3.25 -10.90 4.93
CA PHE A 46 3.35 -9.98 6.06
C PHE A 46 2.29 -10.28 7.13
N ARG A 47 1.02 -10.38 6.75
CA ARG A 47 -0.08 -10.70 7.69
C ARG A 47 0.00 -12.09 8.29
N GLY A 48 0.66 -13.03 7.63
CA GLY A 48 0.88 -14.38 8.16
C GLY A 48 2.00 -14.46 9.20
N MET A 49 2.90 -13.47 9.24
CA MET A 49 4.06 -13.45 10.15
C MET A 49 3.95 -12.41 11.25
N ALA A 50 3.13 -11.39 11.08
CA ALA A 50 2.92 -10.31 12.03
C ALA A 50 1.46 -10.29 12.50
N GLY A 51 1.23 -9.83 13.73
CA GLY A 51 -0.11 -9.63 14.29
C GLY A 51 -0.50 -8.15 14.32
N PRO A 52 -1.79 -7.81 14.27
CA PRO A 52 -2.23 -6.44 14.40
C PRO A 52 -1.88 -5.89 15.78
N TRP A 53 -1.30 -4.68 15.84
CA TRP A 53 -0.94 -4.03 17.10
C TRP A 53 -2.04 -3.09 17.58
N ASP A 54 -2.59 -2.28 16.69
CA ASP A 54 -3.64 -1.34 17.03
C ASP A 54 -4.57 -1.03 15.84
N LYS A 55 -5.56 -0.15 16.09
CA LYS A 55 -6.51 0.30 15.06
C LYS A 55 -5.91 1.28 14.04
N ALA A 56 -4.72 1.81 14.30
CA ALA A 56 -4.02 2.72 13.40
C ALA A 56 -3.26 2.02 12.27
N GLY A 57 -3.32 0.69 12.23
CA GLY A 57 -2.70 -0.10 11.16
C GLY A 57 -1.28 -0.56 11.45
N PHE A 58 -0.80 -0.39 12.69
CA PHE A 58 0.49 -0.95 13.11
C PHE A 58 0.39 -2.46 13.36
N TRP A 59 1.49 -3.14 13.09
CA TRP A 59 1.62 -4.58 13.26
C TRP A 59 2.81 -4.88 14.14
N ILE A 60 2.73 -5.97 14.91
CA ILE A 60 3.81 -6.42 15.78
C ILE A 60 4.34 -7.77 15.30
N ILE A 61 5.64 -7.93 15.38
CA ILE A 61 6.32 -9.20 15.10
C ILE A 61 7.32 -9.51 16.20
N SER A 62 7.51 -10.79 16.49
CA SER A 62 8.54 -11.22 17.43
C SER A 62 9.94 -10.97 16.87
N THR A 63 10.92 -10.72 17.72
CA THR A 63 12.33 -10.54 17.33
C THR A 63 12.85 -11.72 16.49
N LYS A 64 12.42 -12.94 16.81
CA LYS A 64 12.80 -14.13 16.06
C LYS A 64 12.19 -14.14 14.64
N GLY A 65 10.94 -13.73 14.50
CA GLY A 65 10.25 -13.66 13.21
C GLY A 65 10.72 -12.49 12.36
N TYR A 66 11.21 -11.42 12.98
CA TYR A 66 11.61 -10.19 12.31
C TYR A 66 12.71 -10.42 11.26
N SER A 67 13.80 -11.10 11.63
CA SER A 67 14.91 -11.35 10.69
C SER A 67 14.47 -12.18 9.48
N GLN A 68 13.57 -13.13 9.67
CA GLN A 68 13.00 -13.93 8.60
C GLN A 68 12.08 -13.07 7.72
N LEU A 69 11.20 -12.28 8.31
CA LEU A 69 10.33 -11.37 7.58
C LEU A 69 11.13 -10.35 6.77
N GLN A 70 12.18 -9.77 7.37
CA GLN A 70 13.04 -8.81 6.69
C GLN A 70 13.69 -9.40 5.44
N ALA A 71 14.24 -10.62 5.53
CA ALA A 71 14.83 -11.29 4.37
C ALA A 71 13.79 -11.52 3.27
N ILE A 72 12.59 -12.00 3.63
CA ILE A 72 11.50 -12.21 2.67
C ILE A 72 11.06 -10.90 2.02
N MET A 73 10.91 -9.82 2.81
CA MET A 73 10.50 -8.52 2.26
C MET A 73 11.55 -7.93 1.32
N GLN A 74 12.85 -8.12 1.58
CA GLN A 74 13.91 -7.73 0.65
C GLN A 74 13.85 -8.49 -0.68
N GLU A 75 13.57 -9.80 -0.65
CA GLU A 75 13.35 -10.57 -1.87
C GLU A 75 12.11 -10.09 -2.63
N MET A 76 11.03 -9.77 -1.88
CA MET A 76 9.79 -9.21 -2.46
C MET A 76 10.03 -7.84 -3.10
N GLU A 77 10.80 -6.96 -2.45
CA GLU A 77 11.20 -5.66 -2.99
C GLU A 77 11.98 -5.81 -4.31
N THR A 78 13.02 -6.65 -4.31
CA THR A 78 13.80 -6.93 -5.53
C THR A 78 12.92 -7.45 -6.65
N LYS A 79 11.98 -8.34 -6.35
CA LYS A 79 11.04 -8.87 -7.34
C LYS A 79 10.04 -7.83 -7.80
N HIS A 80 9.61 -6.94 -6.91
CA HIS A 80 8.72 -5.84 -7.23
C HIS A 80 9.37 -4.89 -8.24
N ASP A 81 10.61 -4.46 -7.97
CA ASP A 81 11.37 -3.57 -8.86
C ASP A 81 11.51 -4.17 -10.27
N GLN A 82 11.79 -5.47 -10.35
CA GLN A 82 11.85 -6.16 -11.65
C GLN A 82 10.49 -6.13 -12.37
N LEU A 83 9.38 -6.33 -11.67
CA LEU A 83 8.04 -6.27 -12.27
C LEU A 83 7.68 -4.84 -12.73
N VAL A 84 8.13 -3.83 -12.00
CA VAL A 84 7.97 -2.43 -12.40
C VAL A 84 8.82 -2.10 -13.64
N ASP A 85 10.06 -2.61 -13.70
CA ASP A 85 10.90 -2.47 -14.90
C ASP A 85 10.30 -3.17 -16.11
N ASP A 86 9.77 -4.38 -15.96
CA ASP A 86 9.07 -5.12 -17.01
C ASP A 86 7.84 -4.33 -17.51
N PHE A 87 7.08 -3.75 -16.60
CA PHE A 87 5.94 -2.90 -16.91
C PHE A 87 6.37 -1.63 -17.65
N ALA A 88 7.43 -0.96 -17.19
CA ALA A 88 7.99 0.24 -17.83
C ALA A 88 8.49 -0.08 -19.25
N ALA A 89 9.15 -1.22 -19.45
CA ALA A 89 9.58 -1.67 -20.78
C ALA A 89 8.40 -1.97 -21.71
N ALA A 90 7.28 -2.48 -21.20
CA ALA A 90 6.07 -2.78 -21.95
C ALA A 90 5.20 -1.53 -22.23
N LEU A 91 5.49 -0.40 -21.57
CA LEU A 91 4.68 0.81 -21.63
C LEU A 91 4.36 1.29 -23.05
N PRO A 92 5.32 1.37 -24.00
CA PRO A 92 5.01 1.81 -25.36
C PRO A 92 3.93 0.95 -26.04
N ARG A 93 3.98 -0.37 -25.86
CA ARG A 93 2.96 -1.29 -26.37
C ARG A 93 1.61 -1.06 -25.70
N ILE A 94 1.62 -0.96 -24.37
CA ILE A 94 0.41 -0.75 -23.57
C ILE A 94 -0.29 0.55 -23.97
N LEU A 95 0.47 1.63 -24.21
CA LEU A 95 -0.06 2.92 -24.64
C LEU A 95 -0.61 2.85 -26.07
N ALA A 96 0.03 2.14 -26.98
CA ALA A 96 -0.49 1.94 -28.33
C ALA A 96 -1.84 1.18 -28.33
N GLU A 97 -1.94 0.15 -27.48
CA GLU A 97 -3.20 -0.58 -27.24
C GLU A 97 -4.27 0.33 -26.61
N ALA A 98 -3.89 1.16 -25.63
CA ALA A 98 -4.79 2.11 -25.00
C ALA A 98 -5.27 3.20 -25.96
N ALA A 99 -4.42 3.71 -26.83
CA ALA A 99 -4.78 4.67 -27.87
C ALA A 99 -5.81 4.08 -28.83
N THR A 100 -5.60 2.83 -29.25
CA THR A 100 -6.53 2.13 -30.14
C THR A 100 -7.87 1.88 -29.47
N ALA A 101 -7.88 1.44 -28.21
CA ALA A 101 -9.09 1.13 -27.47
C ALA A 101 -9.83 2.38 -26.96
N GLY A 102 -9.09 3.44 -26.65
CA GLY A 102 -9.63 4.68 -26.09
C GLY A 102 -10.31 5.59 -27.12
N GLY A 103 -9.95 5.46 -28.41
CA GLY A 103 -10.52 6.29 -29.47
C GLY A 103 -10.43 7.78 -29.16
N GLN A 104 -11.54 8.48 -29.23
CA GLN A 104 -11.63 9.94 -28.95
C GLN A 104 -11.43 10.29 -27.46
N LEU A 105 -11.48 9.30 -26.57
CA LEU A 105 -11.23 9.51 -25.13
C LEU A 105 -9.75 9.39 -24.79
N TYR A 106 -8.91 8.95 -25.70
CA TYR A 106 -7.47 8.89 -25.48
C TYR A 106 -6.85 10.28 -25.52
N ASP A 107 -6.13 10.62 -24.45
CA ASP A 107 -5.47 11.91 -24.31
C ASP A 107 -3.98 11.64 -23.98
N PRO A 108 -3.08 11.90 -24.93
CA PRO A 108 -1.65 11.65 -24.74
C PRO A 108 -1.00 12.52 -23.66
N ASP A 109 -1.58 13.71 -23.38
CA ASP A 109 -1.03 14.64 -22.39
C ASP A 109 -1.24 14.17 -20.94
N LEU A 110 -2.13 13.19 -20.74
CA LEU A 110 -2.40 12.60 -19.44
C LEU A 110 -1.53 11.35 -19.15
N ILE A 111 -0.66 10.98 -20.08
CA ILE A 111 0.17 9.77 -19.95
C ILE A 111 1.35 10.07 -19.05
N PRO A 112 1.53 9.31 -17.95
CA PRO A 112 2.69 9.48 -17.09
C PRO A 112 3.97 9.02 -17.79
N THR A 113 5.07 9.69 -17.49
CA THR A 113 6.42 9.28 -17.90
C THR A 113 6.81 7.97 -17.22
N VAL A 114 7.88 7.31 -17.71
CA VAL A 114 8.43 6.09 -17.08
C VAL A 114 8.88 6.38 -15.66
N GLU A 115 9.48 7.55 -15.43
CA GLU A 115 9.94 8.01 -14.12
C GLU A 115 8.76 8.18 -13.15
N GLU A 116 7.70 8.86 -13.56
CA GLU A 116 6.49 9.03 -12.75
C GLU A 116 5.81 7.69 -12.44
N ILE A 117 5.87 6.72 -13.36
CA ILE A 117 5.35 5.38 -13.12
C ILE A 117 6.17 4.69 -12.04
N ARG A 118 7.51 4.73 -12.12
CA ARG A 118 8.38 4.14 -11.10
C ARG A 118 8.14 4.74 -9.72
N GLU A 119 7.98 6.06 -9.64
CA GLU A 119 7.67 6.75 -8.38
C GLU A 119 6.32 6.33 -7.78
N LYS A 120 5.35 5.96 -8.60
CA LYS A 120 4.02 5.51 -8.14
C LYS A 120 3.98 4.06 -7.67
N PHE A 121 4.91 3.22 -8.15
CA PHE A 121 5.01 1.81 -7.80
C PHE A 121 6.16 1.54 -6.83
N VAL A 122 6.24 2.31 -5.74
CA VAL A 122 7.24 2.08 -4.70
C VAL A 122 6.76 0.96 -3.78
N PHE A 123 7.63 -0.01 -3.54
CA PHE A 123 7.48 -0.98 -2.47
C PHE A 123 8.32 -0.53 -1.28
N SER A 124 7.71 -0.34 -0.13
CA SER A 124 8.43 0.04 1.10
C SER A 124 8.01 -0.85 2.26
N PHE A 125 8.98 -1.21 3.08
CA PHE A 125 8.80 -1.94 4.32
C PHE A 125 9.57 -1.23 5.42
N GLU A 126 8.85 -0.60 6.34
CA GLU A 126 9.43 0.15 7.45
C GLU A 126 9.18 -0.56 8.77
N THR A 127 10.14 -0.49 9.67
CA THR A 127 10.03 -1.08 11.00
C THR A 127 10.48 -0.10 12.06
N GLU A 128 9.75 -0.08 13.16
CA GLU A 128 10.10 0.69 14.34
C GLU A 128 10.35 -0.26 15.52
N ILE A 129 11.33 0.07 16.32
CA ILE A 129 11.55 -0.63 17.59
C ILE A 129 10.55 -0.07 18.60
N LEU A 130 9.76 -0.95 19.23
CA LEU A 130 8.93 -0.53 20.33
C LEU A 130 9.82 0.07 21.43
N PRO A 131 9.52 1.31 21.88
CA PRO A 131 10.30 1.94 22.92
C PRO A 131 10.26 1.07 24.19
N ASP A 132 11.42 0.66 24.64
CA ASP A 132 11.57 0.00 25.92
C ASP A 132 11.30 1.00 27.06
N ARG A 133 10.82 0.52 28.19
CA ARG A 133 10.47 1.33 29.36
C ARG A 133 11.57 2.34 29.77
N GLY A 134 12.83 2.04 29.49
CA GLY A 134 13.97 2.90 29.83
C GLY A 134 14.20 4.10 28.93
N ASN A 135 13.69 4.11 27.72
CA ASN A 135 14.03 5.13 26.73
C ASN A 135 13.03 6.28 26.60
N THR A 136 11.83 6.15 27.19
CA THR A 136 10.76 7.16 27.01
C THR A 136 10.72 8.22 28.11
N ILE A 137 11.57 8.11 29.17
CA ILE A 137 11.38 8.88 30.41
C ILE A 137 12.69 9.54 30.86
N LEU A 138 13.35 10.28 29.99
CA LEU A 138 14.61 10.96 30.37
C LEU A 138 14.43 12.31 31.08
N ASP A 139 13.21 12.89 31.19
CA ASP A 139 13.02 14.24 31.75
C ASP A 139 11.71 14.44 32.53
N LEU A 140 11.11 13.37 33.07
CA LEU A 140 9.86 13.51 33.85
C LEU A 140 10.10 13.25 35.36
N ASP A 141 9.41 14.05 36.19
CA ASP A 141 9.22 13.80 37.61
C ASP A 141 8.86 12.32 37.87
N GLU A 142 9.54 11.70 38.82
CA GLU A 142 9.50 10.23 39.11
C GLU A 142 8.08 9.68 39.24
N LYS A 143 7.15 10.49 39.77
CA LYS A 143 5.74 10.15 39.95
C LYS A 143 4.96 10.13 38.63
N ARG A 144 5.26 11.07 37.72
CA ARG A 144 4.69 11.12 36.37
C ARG A 144 5.27 10.03 35.47
N ALA A 145 6.57 9.79 35.60
CA ALA A 145 7.28 8.72 34.91
C ALA A 145 6.68 7.34 35.24
N LYS A 146 6.40 7.09 36.51
CA LYS A 146 5.76 5.85 36.96
C LYS A 146 4.33 5.72 36.43
N GLY A 147 3.54 6.79 36.47
CA GLY A 147 2.16 6.76 35.94
C GLY A 147 2.09 6.49 34.44
N ILE A 148 3.02 7.06 33.65
CA ILE A 148 3.13 6.81 32.22
C ILE A 148 3.60 5.35 31.94
N ALA A 149 4.58 4.86 32.70
CA ALA A 149 5.06 3.49 32.61
C ALA A 149 3.95 2.48 32.90
N ASP A 150 3.20 2.68 33.98
CA ASP A 150 2.09 1.82 34.37
C ASP A 150 0.94 1.83 33.34
N ALA A 151 0.63 2.98 32.77
CA ALA A 151 -0.37 3.12 31.69
C ALA A 151 0.09 2.45 30.38
N ALA A 152 1.36 2.59 30.02
CA ALA A 152 1.94 1.92 28.86
C ALA A 152 1.97 0.39 29.03
N GLU A 153 2.27 -0.09 30.25
CA GLU A 153 2.23 -1.51 30.56
C GLU A 153 0.83 -2.09 30.47
N ALA A 154 -0.17 -1.40 31.04
CA ALA A 154 -1.56 -1.83 30.97
C ALA A 154 -2.05 -1.87 29.51
N THR A 155 -1.69 -0.88 28.70
CA THR A 155 -2.04 -0.82 27.28
C THR A 155 -1.36 -1.95 26.51
N THR A 156 -0.09 -2.21 26.77
CA THR A 156 0.67 -3.29 26.15
C THR A 156 0.12 -4.66 26.54
N ALA A 157 -0.19 -4.87 27.82
CA ALA A 157 -0.79 -6.11 28.30
C ALA A 157 -2.17 -6.38 27.67
N GLN A 158 -2.99 -5.32 27.51
CA GLN A 158 -4.28 -5.48 26.84
C GLN A 158 -4.10 -5.84 25.35
N ARG A 159 -3.17 -5.20 24.66
CA ARG A 159 -2.86 -5.51 23.25
C ARG A 159 -2.33 -6.93 23.05
N TYR A 160 -1.51 -7.44 23.98
CA TYR A 160 -1.09 -8.85 23.96
C TYR A 160 -2.26 -9.82 24.16
N LYS A 161 -3.22 -9.50 25.04
CA LYS A 161 -4.43 -10.31 25.20
C LYS A 161 -5.29 -10.32 23.94
N ASP A 162 -5.47 -9.16 23.32
CA ASP A 162 -6.24 -9.03 22.08
C ASP A 162 -5.56 -9.81 20.94
N LEU A 163 -4.22 -9.77 20.86
CA LEU A 163 -3.44 -10.54 19.90
C LEU A 163 -3.62 -12.05 20.08
N THR A 164 -3.53 -12.54 21.32
CA THR A 164 -3.70 -13.98 21.60
C THR A 164 -5.12 -14.46 21.37
N ALA A 165 -6.12 -13.60 21.55
CA ALA A 165 -7.53 -13.92 21.26
C ALA A 165 -7.83 -14.04 19.76
N HIS A 166 -7.02 -13.44 18.88
CA HIS A 166 -7.18 -13.52 17.43
C HIS A 166 -6.38 -14.67 16.79
N LEU A 167 -5.53 -15.36 17.54
CA LEU A 167 -4.71 -16.47 17.07
C LEU A 167 -5.31 -17.87 17.36
N HIS A 168 -6.49 -17.90 17.93
CA HIS A 168 -7.33 -19.09 18.17
C HIS A 168 -8.62 -18.98 17.37
#